data_872c840d3b1f04d0061031e35727c1fe
#
_entry.id   872c840d3b1f04d0061031e35727c1fe
#
_cell.length_a   1.000
_cell.length_b   1.000
_cell.length_c   1.000
_cell.angle_alpha   90.00
_cell.angle_beta   90.00
_cell.angle_gamma   90.00
#
_symmetry.space_group_name_H-M   'P 1'
#
loop_
_entity.id
_entity.type
_entity.pdbx_description
1 polymer ?
#
loop_
_entity_poly.entity_id
_entity_poly.type
_entity_poly.pdbx_seq_one_letter_code
_entity_poly.pdbx_strand_id
1 'polypeptide(L)'
;MVIFLTIDLHCDKLLIQSGCVRSSAHTAGKPTEIQQKEVYCLKDLKHLIYFENLLQEANNELVVQAVNEGRYALGYNCYYIPETLLNLPGCFSSRLRAPRCTSTDVASYYMTTRTCPYARSILERAIEGGYNYLNALFGAECCATMERMEEHFFLINPVKNEKFFVTQIDPPMKGDQTNLDYYKAQLKLKVVDKLHDEYGIDTSDAAMRKAIEDHNEISRIITEIGNFRKADNPNITGYEFHVIELVSQVCPHDLIKPYLEETLEELKTREPEAEFPFRAKVVLVGSEVDDPEFTKLIESCGAMVVADRYCFGSFPGREQIEIRDGETAFDAICRHYLHWNQCARFMDGEKIDQRHREVKRLVYEFKADGVIYENMKFCEFWSYEKVLCHHIFTNEMGIPTCTIEKEYALGAAGQLRTRFQAFIESLEIKQIQGGK
;
A
#
# COMPACT_ATOMS: atom_id res chain seq x y z
N MET A 1 -47.46 -2.89 -30.82
CA MET A 1 -48.13 -3.66 -29.75
C MET A 1 -47.02 -4.36 -28.98
N VAL A 2 -46.47 -3.68 -27.99
CA VAL A 2 -45.37 -4.13 -27.16
C VAL A 2 -45.91 -4.54 -25.82
N ILE A 3 -45.74 -5.80 -25.45
CA ILE A 3 -46.21 -6.37 -24.19
C ILE A 3 -45.10 -6.17 -23.16
N PHE A 4 -45.36 -5.36 -22.13
CA PHE A 4 -44.53 -5.28 -20.93
C PHE A 4 -44.84 -6.47 -20.03
N LEU A 5 -43.85 -7.27 -19.70
CA LEU A 5 -43.87 -8.25 -18.63
C LEU A 5 -43.12 -7.67 -17.44
N THR A 6 -43.89 -7.28 -16.43
CA THR A 6 -43.43 -6.96 -15.07
C THR A 6 -43.16 -8.29 -14.35
N ILE A 7 -41.95 -8.50 -13.90
CA ILE A 7 -41.59 -9.59 -12.98
C ILE A 7 -41.33 -8.95 -11.62
N ASP A 8 -42.26 -9.18 -10.68
CA ASP A 8 -42.06 -8.95 -9.26
C ASP A 8 -41.09 -10.00 -8.68
N LEU A 9 -39.95 -9.57 -8.18
CA LEU A 9 -39.06 -10.42 -7.42
C LEU A 9 -39.21 -10.12 -5.93
N HIS A 10 -39.91 -11.00 -5.26
CA HIS A 10 -39.94 -11.11 -3.80
C HIS A 10 -38.57 -11.55 -3.32
N CYS A 11 -38.01 -10.77 -2.42
CA CYS A 11 -36.73 -11.03 -1.77
C CYS A 11 -36.96 -11.99 -0.59
N ASP A 12 -36.71 -13.29 -0.79
CA ASP A 12 -36.64 -14.25 0.30
C ASP A 12 -35.17 -14.40 0.80
N LYS A 13 -35.05 -14.17 2.09
CA LYS A 13 -33.84 -14.31 2.87
C LYS A 13 -33.34 -15.77 2.85
N LEU A 14 -32.25 -16.06 2.22
CA LEU A 14 -31.54 -17.33 2.35
C LEU A 14 -30.49 -17.22 3.47
N LEU A 15 -30.89 -17.75 4.64
CA LEU A 15 -29.95 -18.16 5.69
C LEU A 15 -29.22 -19.41 5.23
N ILE A 16 -27.94 -19.28 4.95
CA ILE A 16 -27.07 -20.46 4.73
C ILE A 16 -26.60 -20.97 6.09
N GLN A 17 -27.29 -21.96 6.60
CA GLN A 17 -26.79 -22.80 7.69
C GLN A 17 -25.79 -23.80 7.10
N SER A 18 -24.56 -23.79 7.62
CA SER A 18 -23.56 -24.84 7.35
C SER A 18 -24.03 -26.18 7.89
N GLY A 19 -24.57 -27.00 7.00
CA GLY A 19 -24.99 -28.36 7.31
C GLY A 19 -23.81 -29.34 7.30
N CYS A 20 -23.44 -29.84 8.46
CA CYS A 20 -22.55 -30.97 8.63
C CYS A 20 -23.29 -32.26 8.22
N VAL A 21 -22.89 -32.88 7.11
CA VAL A 21 -23.42 -34.18 6.67
C VAL A 21 -22.74 -35.29 7.47
N ARG A 22 -23.48 -35.98 8.35
CA ARG A 22 -23.05 -37.23 8.98
C ARG A 22 -23.27 -38.37 8.00
N SER A 23 -22.19 -39.02 7.60
CA SER A 23 -22.23 -40.35 6.98
C SER A 23 -21.89 -41.42 8.03
N SER A 24 -22.83 -42.32 8.26
CA SER A 24 -22.66 -43.47 9.13
C SER A 24 -22.09 -44.66 8.34
N ALA A 25 -20.91 -45.17 8.72
CA ALA A 25 -20.55 -46.55 8.46
C ALA A 25 -19.60 -47.03 9.57
N HIS A 26 -19.98 -48.13 10.23
CA HIS A 26 -19.24 -48.84 11.26
C HIS A 26 -18.01 -49.52 10.70
N THR A 27 -16.84 -49.31 11.31
CA THR A 27 -15.86 -50.40 11.59
C THR A 27 -14.96 -49.95 12.75
N ALA A 28 -14.73 -50.85 13.69
CA ALA A 28 -13.99 -50.64 14.92
C ALA A 28 -12.48 -50.55 14.69
N GLY A 29 -11.88 -49.41 15.00
CA GLY A 29 -10.47 -49.19 15.21
C GLY A 29 -10.34 -48.00 16.17
N LYS A 30 -9.54 -48.15 17.25
CA LYS A 30 -9.37 -47.09 18.24
C LYS A 30 -8.99 -45.77 17.53
N PRO A 31 -9.68 -44.65 17.76
CA PRO A 31 -9.27 -43.38 17.20
C PRO A 31 -8.07 -42.88 18.00
N THR A 32 -6.94 -42.68 17.34
CA THR A 32 -5.96 -41.67 17.74
C THR A 32 -6.67 -40.32 17.75
N GLU A 33 -6.75 -39.73 18.92
CA GLU A 33 -7.23 -38.35 19.10
C GLU A 33 -6.35 -37.39 18.26
N ILE A 34 -6.74 -37.18 17.02
CA ILE A 34 -6.39 -35.92 16.33
C ILE A 34 -7.35 -34.92 16.93
N GLN A 35 -6.90 -34.23 17.97
CA GLN A 35 -7.54 -33.03 18.45
C GLN A 35 -7.67 -32.10 17.24
N GLN A 36 -8.90 -31.89 16.75
CA GLN A 36 -9.22 -30.76 15.94
C GLN A 36 -8.94 -29.54 16.84
N LYS A 37 -7.76 -28.90 16.65
CA LYS A 37 -7.54 -27.56 17.16
C LYS A 37 -8.66 -26.71 16.53
N GLU A 38 -9.59 -26.27 17.35
CA GLU A 38 -10.47 -25.19 16.96
C GLU A 38 -9.55 -24.07 16.51
N VAL A 39 -9.68 -23.64 15.27
CA VAL A 39 -8.97 -22.47 14.76
C VAL A 39 -9.61 -21.27 15.47
N TYR A 40 -9.03 -20.87 16.57
CA TYR A 40 -9.36 -19.62 17.20
C TYR A 40 -8.97 -18.50 16.22
N CYS A 41 -9.92 -17.73 15.79
CA CYS A 41 -9.71 -16.59 14.91
C CYS A 41 -9.84 -15.33 15.75
N LEU A 42 -8.87 -14.44 15.70
CA LEU A 42 -9.01 -13.09 16.25
C LEU A 42 -10.37 -12.54 15.84
N LYS A 43 -11.10 -11.96 16.79
CA LYS A 43 -12.33 -11.25 16.45
C LYS A 43 -11.97 -10.12 15.50
N ASP A 44 -12.61 -10.05 14.34
CA ASP A 44 -12.37 -9.00 13.36
C ASP A 44 -12.47 -7.61 14.01
N LEU A 45 -11.61 -6.70 13.58
CA LEU A 45 -11.70 -5.29 13.94
C LEU A 45 -13.05 -4.73 13.49
N LYS A 46 -13.65 -3.88 14.32
CA LYS A 46 -14.96 -3.27 14.09
C LYS A 46 -15.12 -2.71 12.67
N HIS A 47 -14.09 -2.07 12.16
CA HIS A 47 -14.12 -1.39 10.87
C HIS A 47 -13.47 -2.17 9.73
N LEU A 48 -12.92 -3.37 9.96
CA LEU A 48 -12.14 -4.10 8.94
C LEU A 48 -12.95 -4.32 7.64
N ILE A 49 -14.16 -4.86 7.74
CA ILE A 49 -15.03 -5.11 6.57
C ILE A 49 -15.35 -3.79 5.84
N TYR A 50 -15.54 -2.71 6.58
CA TYR A 50 -15.78 -1.40 6.00
C TYR A 50 -14.56 -0.92 5.20
N PHE A 51 -13.37 -1.03 5.76
CA PHE A 51 -12.12 -0.69 5.09
C PHE A 51 -11.86 -1.55 3.85
N GLU A 52 -12.09 -2.87 3.95
CA GLU A 52 -12.03 -3.78 2.79
C GLU A 52 -12.97 -3.33 1.66
N ASN A 53 -14.18 -2.91 1.98
CA ASN A 53 -15.13 -2.39 1.00
C ASN A 53 -14.65 -1.09 0.35
N LEU A 54 -14.06 -0.16 1.11
CA LEU A 54 -13.46 1.06 0.56
C LEU A 54 -12.33 0.77 -0.43
N LEU A 55 -11.63 -0.35 -0.29
CA LEU A 55 -10.53 -0.75 -1.18
C LEU A 55 -10.99 -1.44 -2.47
N GLN A 56 -12.27 -1.78 -2.62
CA GLN A 56 -12.78 -2.49 -3.81
C GLN A 56 -12.81 -1.62 -5.06
N GLU A 57 -12.99 -0.31 -4.91
CA GLU A 57 -13.05 0.63 -6.04
C GLU A 57 -12.21 1.87 -5.74
N ALA A 58 -11.63 2.47 -6.78
CA ALA A 58 -10.85 3.70 -6.62
C ALA A 58 -11.73 4.90 -6.23
N ASN A 59 -12.97 4.95 -6.72
CA ASN A 59 -13.99 5.94 -6.37
C ASN A 59 -14.89 5.42 -5.25
N ASN A 60 -14.31 5.03 -4.13
CA ASN A 60 -15.07 4.57 -2.98
C ASN A 60 -16.02 5.65 -2.42
N GLU A 61 -16.90 5.26 -1.48
CA GLU A 61 -17.96 6.16 -1.00
C GLU A 61 -17.42 7.45 -0.34
N LEU A 62 -16.27 7.41 0.34
CA LEU A 62 -15.66 8.60 0.95
C LEU A 62 -15.11 9.55 -0.12
N VAL A 63 -14.52 9.00 -1.18
CA VAL A 63 -14.11 9.77 -2.36
C VAL A 63 -15.33 10.42 -3.02
N VAL A 64 -16.41 9.67 -3.22
CA VAL A 64 -17.67 10.19 -3.79
C VAL A 64 -18.24 11.29 -2.90
N GLN A 65 -18.24 11.10 -1.58
CA GLN A 65 -18.69 12.14 -0.63
C GLN A 65 -17.89 13.43 -0.80
N ALA A 66 -16.55 13.37 -0.77
CA ALA A 66 -15.69 14.55 -0.89
C ALA A 66 -15.88 15.29 -2.23
N VAL A 67 -16.04 14.55 -3.33
CA VAL A 67 -16.36 15.14 -4.64
C VAL A 67 -17.71 15.85 -4.64
N ASN A 68 -18.72 15.25 -4.02
CA ASN A 68 -20.05 15.84 -3.89
C ASN A 68 -20.06 17.10 -2.98
N GLU A 69 -19.14 17.19 -2.04
CA GLU A 69 -18.88 18.40 -1.23
C GLU A 69 -18.16 19.49 -2.01
N GLY A 70 -17.81 19.25 -3.29
CA GLY A 70 -17.15 20.21 -4.17
C GLY A 70 -15.62 20.26 -4.05
N ARG A 71 -15.01 19.27 -3.43
CA ARG A 71 -13.55 19.15 -3.28
C ARG A 71 -12.90 18.60 -4.54
N TYR A 72 -11.69 19.04 -4.83
CA TYR A 72 -10.91 18.54 -5.96
C TYR A 72 -10.17 17.26 -5.63
N ALA A 73 -10.42 16.22 -6.41
CA ALA A 73 -9.74 14.92 -6.30
C ALA A 73 -8.43 14.93 -7.11
N LEU A 74 -7.29 14.78 -6.44
CA LEU A 74 -5.97 14.89 -7.01
C LEU A 74 -5.27 13.53 -6.99
N GLY A 75 -5.19 12.90 -8.17
CA GLY A 75 -4.54 11.61 -8.35
C GLY A 75 -3.02 11.71 -8.29
N TYR A 76 -2.38 10.71 -7.70
CA TYR A 76 -0.92 10.53 -7.76
C TYR A 76 -0.55 9.05 -7.70
N ASN A 77 0.65 8.71 -8.12
CA ASN A 77 1.11 7.32 -8.18
C ASN A 77 2.44 7.09 -7.46
N CYS A 78 3.21 8.12 -7.23
CA CYS A 78 4.56 8.01 -6.69
C CYS A 78 4.80 8.96 -5.53
N TYR A 79 5.56 8.51 -4.56
CA TYR A 79 5.93 9.30 -3.38
C TYR A 79 6.77 10.55 -3.68
N TYR A 80 7.36 10.66 -4.85
CA TYR A 80 7.99 11.91 -5.27
C TYR A 80 7.01 13.06 -5.46
N ILE A 81 5.72 12.76 -5.56
CA ILE A 81 4.65 13.76 -5.42
C ILE A 81 4.26 13.82 -3.95
N PRO A 82 4.58 14.91 -3.23
CA PRO A 82 4.18 15.05 -1.83
C PRO A 82 2.66 15.08 -1.70
N GLU A 83 2.07 14.03 -1.14
CA GLU A 83 0.62 13.98 -0.93
C GLU A 83 0.14 15.14 -0.05
N THR A 84 0.98 15.62 0.85
CA THR A 84 0.71 16.79 1.70
C THR A 84 0.35 18.02 0.87
N LEU A 85 0.99 18.23 -0.30
CA LEU A 85 0.63 19.30 -1.22
C LEU A 85 -0.69 19.06 -1.95
N LEU A 86 -1.16 17.82 -2.01
CA LEU A 86 -2.43 17.45 -2.61
C LEU A 86 -3.60 17.45 -1.61
N ASN A 87 -3.31 17.64 -0.32
CA ASN A 87 -4.29 17.72 0.76
C ASN A 87 -4.45 19.16 1.31
N LEU A 88 -4.21 20.17 0.46
CA LEU A 88 -4.52 21.55 0.80
C LEU A 88 -6.04 21.75 0.94
N PRO A 89 -6.50 22.78 1.71
CA PRO A 89 -7.92 23.06 1.87
C PRO A 89 -8.68 23.15 0.54
N GLY A 90 -9.75 22.38 0.40
CA GLY A 90 -10.52 22.25 -0.85
C GLY A 90 -10.07 21.10 -1.78
N CYS A 91 -9.00 20.39 -1.43
CA CYS A 91 -8.50 19.23 -2.18
C CYS A 91 -8.43 17.99 -1.31
N PHE A 92 -8.23 16.86 -1.95
CA PHE A 92 -7.77 15.62 -1.32
C PHE A 92 -6.94 14.79 -2.28
N SER A 93 -5.95 14.09 -1.75
CA SER A 93 -5.10 13.17 -2.51
C SER A 93 -5.82 11.83 -2.72
N SER A 94 -5.60 11.22 -3.89
CA SER A 94 -6.06 9.86 -4.18
C SER A 94 -4.92 9.08 -4.84
N ARG A 95 -4.31 8.17 -4.09
CA ARG A 95 -3.25 7.34 -4.65
C ARG A 95 -3.82 6.30 -5.60
N LEU A 96 -3.31 6.26 -6.83
CA LEU A 96 -3.86 5.39 -7.86
C LEU A 96 -3.56 3.92 -7.59
N ARG A 97 -4.61 3.12 -7.54
CA ARG A 97 -4.63 1.67 -7.50
C ARG A 97 -5.56 1.16 -8.60
N ALA A 98 -5.31 -0.04 -9.07
CA ALA A 98 -6.21 -0.69 -10.03
C ALA A 98 -6.92 -1.90 -9.39
N PRO A 99 -7.78 -1.69 -8.37
CA PRO A 99 -8.47 -2.77 -7.69
C PRO A 99 -9.31 -3.55 -8.71
N ARG A 100 -9.34 -4.89 -8.53
CA ARG A 100 -10.10 -5.81 -9.39
C ARG A 100 -9.67 -5.84 -10.87
N CYS A 101 -8.53 -5.26 -11.24
CA CYS A 101 -7.97 -5.37 -12.57
C CYS A 101 -7.40 -6.77 -12.79
N THR A 102 -8.11 -7.61 -13.52
CA THR A 102 -7.73 -9.00 -13.82
C THR A 102 -7.11 -9.19 -15.20
N SER A 103 -7.28 -8.22 -16.08
CA SER A 103 -6.71 -8.18 -17.43
C SER A 103 -6.15 -6.79 -17.74
N THR A 104 -5.18 -6.74 -18.66
CA THR A 104 -4.64 -5.50 -19.21
C THR A 104 -4.67 -5.53 -20.74
N ASP A 105 -5.74 -6.09 -21.31
CA ASP A 105 -5.82 -6.34 -22.75
C ASP A 105 -5.86 -5.04 -23.55
N VAL A 106 -6.64 -4.04 -23.10
CA VAL A 106 -6.73 -2.75 -23.80
C VAL A 106 -5.46 -1.92 -23.57
N ALA A 107 -4.96 -1.85 -22.33
CA ALA A 107 -3.70 -1.15 -22.06
C ALA A 107 -2.52 -1.72 -22.85
N SER A 108 -2.53 -3.01 -23.17
CA SER A 108 -1.47 -3.68 -23.96
C SER A 108 -1.38 -3.23 -25.42
N TYR A 109 -2.38 -2.52 -25.94
CA TYR A 109 -2.27 -1.83 -27.23
C TYR A 109 -1.39 -0.59 -27.18
N TYR A 110 -1.29 0.04 -26.01
CA TYR A 110 -0.54 1.27 -25.79
C TYR A 110 0.80 1.01 -25.12
N MET A 111 0.82 0.04 -24.20
CA MET A 111 2.01 -0.38 -23.48
C MET A 111 2.26 -1.87 -23.72
N THR A 112 3.49 -2.25 -24.03
CA THR A 112 3.79 -3.67 -24.32
C THR A 112 3.58 -4.55 -23.09
N THR A 113 3.31 -5.83 -23.29
CA THR A 113 3.18 -6.83 -22.21
C THR A 113 4.48 -7.05 -21.41
N ARG A 114 5.61 -6.47 -21.88
CA ARG A 114 6.92 -6.52 -21.20
C ARG A 114 7.24 -5.26 -20.41
N THR A 115 6.22 -4.53 -19.99
CA THR A 115 6.33 -3.37 -19.10
C THR A 115 5.71 -3.70 -17.75
N CYS A 116 5.94 -2.84 -16.76
CA CYS A 116 5.42 -3.01 -15.40
C CYS A 116 3.91 -3.28 -15.40
N PRO A 117 3.45 -4.40 -14.83
CA PRO A 117 2.03 -4.75 -14.83
C PRO A 117 1.20 -3.79 -13.96
N TYR A 118 1.76 -3.17 -12.93
CA TYR A 118 1.08 -2.12 -12.18
C TYR A 118 0.73 -0.93 -13.08
N ALA A 119 1.70 -0.40 -13.82
CA ALA A 119 1.46 0.73 -14.74
C ALA A 119 0.40 0.39 -15.82
N ARG A 120 0.45 -0.83 -16.39
CA ARG A 120 -0.56 -1.28 -17.35
C ARG A 120 -1.96 -1.40 -16.71
N SER A 121 -2.03 -1.90 -15.48
CA SER A 121 -3.31 -2.04 -14.78
C SER A 121 -3.92 -0.68 -14.43
N ILE A 122 -3.11 0.32 -14.08
CA ILE A 122 -3.57 1.70 -13.90
C ILE A 122 -4.14 2.26 -15.21
N LEU A 123 -3.44 2.06 -16.33
CA LEU A 123 -3.93 2.54 -17.64
C LEU A 123 -5.22 1.81 -18.05
N GLU A 124 -5.31 0.50 -17.86
CA GLU A 124 -6.53 -0.28 -18.12
C GLU A 124 -7.71 0.29 -17.34
N ARG A 125 -7.51 0.47 -16.03
CA ARG A 125 -8.54 1.00 -15.15
C ARG A 125 -8.96 2.43 -15.51
N ALA A 126 -8.03 3.25 -16.02
CA ALA A 126 -8.35 4.58 -16.53
C ALA A 126 -9.26 4.51 -17.76
N ILE A 127 -8.94 3.64 -18.71
CA ILE A 127 -9.72 3.46 -19.95
C ILE A 127 -11.13 2.93 -19.65
N GLU A 128 -11.26 2.08 -18.64
CA GLU A 128 -12.55 1.61 -18.12
C GLU A 128 -13.35 2.70 -17.38
N GLY A 129 -12.78 3.87 -17.14
CA GLY A 129 -13.43 5.00 -16.47
C GLY A 129 -13.33 4.97 -14.94
N GLY A 130 -12.49 4.12 -14.37
CA GLY A 130 -12.32 3.97 -12.93
C GLY A 130 -11.81 5.23 -12.22
N TYR A 131 -11.25 6.19 -12.96
CA TYR A 131 -10.73 7.45 -12.43
C TYR A 131 -11.46 8.70 -12.94
N ASN A 132 -12.69 8.58 -13.43
CA ASN A 132 -13.48 9.73 -13.93
C ASN A 132 -13.79 10.78 -12.86
N TYR A 133 -13.58 10.47 -11.58
CA TYR A 133 -13.73 11.40 -10.46
C TYR A 133 -12.56 12.37 -10.30
N LEU A 134 -11.40 12.07 -10.92
CA LEU A 134 -10.18 12.88 -10.76
C LEU A 134 -10.31 14.23 -11.48
N ASN A 135 -9.75 15.25 -10.86
CA ASN A 135 -9.55 16.57 -11.44
C ASN A 135 -8.15 16.70 -12.04
N ALA A 136 -7.13 16.08 -11.45
CA ALA A 136 -5.78 16.07 -11.99
C ALA A 136 -5.06 14.73 -11.69
N LEU A 137 -4.03 14.43 -12.49
CA LEU A 137 -3.01 13.43 -12.21
C LEU A 137 -1.66 14.12 -12.08
N PHE A 138 -1.06 13.98 -10.90
CA PHE A 138 0.29 14.44 -10.61
C PHE A 138 1.24 13.24 -10.70
N GLY A 139 2.06 13.21 -11.73
CA GLY A 139 3.01 12.17 -12.01
C GLY A 139 4.45 12.56 -11.66
N ALA A 140 5.30 11.55 -11.57
CA ALA A 140 6.73 11.73 -11.37
C ALA A 140 7.49 10.85 -12.36
N GLU A 141 8.41 11.43 -13.11
CA GLU A 141 9.32 10.74 -14.03
C GLU A 141 10.31 9.83 -13.27
N CYS A 142 9.73 8.93 -12.46
CA CYS A 142 10.50 8.07 -11.56
C CYS A 142 11.02 6.81 -12.26
N CYS A 143 10.33 6.31 -13.26
CA CYS A 143 10.79 5.23 -14.16
C CYS A 143 10.08 5.30 -15.49
N ALA A 144 10.75 4.85 -16.55
CA ALA A 144 10.25 4.93 -17.93
C ALA A 144 8.85 4.31 -18.14
N THR A 145 8.49 3.31 -17.36
CA THR A 145 7.17 2.65 -17.49
C THR A 145 6.06 3.49 -16.89
N MET A 146 6.29 4.10 -15.73
CA MET A 146 5.31 5.01 -15.11
C MET A 146 5.15 6.28 -15.93
N GLU A 147 6.25 6.88 -16.37
CA GLU A 147 6.25 8.02 -17.27
C GLU A 147 5.42 7.74 -18.53
N ARG A 148 5.63 6.59 -19.18
CA ARG A 148 4.85 6.17 -20.34
C ARG A 148 3.35 6.02 -20.02
N MET A 149 3.01 5.48 -18.87
CA MET A 149 1.61 5.38 -18.44
C MET A 149 0.99 6.78 -18.27
N GLU A 150 1.67 7.70 -17.64
CA GLU A 150 1.22 9.09 -17.44
C GLU A 150 1.08 9.84 -18.76
N GLU A 151 2.02 9.66 -19.71
CA GLU A 151 1.90 10.20 -21.08
C GLU A 151 0.64 9.68 -21.79
N HIS A 152 0.26 8.42 -21.55
CA HIS A 152 -0.97 7.89 -22.14
C HIS A 152 -2.23 8.50 -21.52
N PHE A 153 -2.22 8.90 -20.25
CA PHE A 153 -3.30 9.70 -19.70
C PHE A 153 -3.47 11.04 -20.43
N PHE A 154 -2.36 11.66 -20.82
CA PHE A 154 -2.40 12.88 -21.63
C PHE A 154 -2.83 12.60 -23.07
N LEU A 155 -2.26 11.58 -23.74
CA LEU A 155 -2.49 11.30 -25.17
C LEU A 155 -3.88 10.74 -25.46
N ILE A 156 -4.38 9.83 -24.61
CA ILE A 156 -5.65 9.13 -24.82
C ILE A 156 -6.80 9.90 -24.16
N ASN A 157 -6.49 10.70 -23.14
CA ASN A 157 -7.46 11.42 -22.31
C ASN A 157 -8.58 10.51 -21.78
N PRO A 158 -8.26 9.44 -21.04
CA PRO A 158 -9.24 8.43 -20.64
C PRO A 158 -10.19 8.93 -19.55
N VAL A 159 -9.81 9.96 -18.79
CA VAL A 159 -10.60 10.55 -17.71
C VAL A 159 -11.63 11.52 -18.29
N LYS A 160 -12.91 11.21 -18.10
CA LYS A 160 -14.03 12.01 -18.62
C LYS A 160 -14.39 13.16 -17.67
N ASN A 161 -13.46 14.09 -17.47
CA ASN A 161 -13.66 15.31 -16.71
C ASN A 161 -13.07 16.46 -17.52
N GLU A 162 -13.87 17.45 -17.90
CA GLU A 162 -13.45 18.56 -18.77
C GLU A 162 -12.32 19.39 -18.18
N LYS A 163 -12.19 19.43 -16.86
CA LYS A 163 -11.12 20.16 -16.16
C LYS A 163 -9.91 19.28 -15.81
N PHE A 164 -9.92 18.01 -16.24
CA PHE A 164 -8.82 17.11 -15.93
C PHE A 164 -7.54 17.51 -16.66
N PHE A 165 -6.43 17.53 -15.94
CA PHE A 165 -5.11 17.70 -16.52
C PHE A 165 -4.10 16.71 -15.94
N VAL A 166 -3.01 16.50 -16.67
CA VAL A 166 -1.85 15.71 -16.23
C VAL A 166 -0.65 16.63 -16.14
N THR A 167 0.11 16.51 -15.08
CA THR A 167 1.41 17.18 -14.92
C THR A 167 2.42 16.21 -14.35
N GLN A 168 3.68 16.38 -14.73
CA GLN A 168 4.78 15.50 -14.32
C GLN A 168 5.93 16.35 -13.79
N ILE A 169 6.51 15.94 -12.68
CA ILE A 169 7.79 16.46 -12.18
C ILE A 169 8.91 15.54 -12.62
N ASP A 170 10.10 16.09 -12.79
CA ASP A 170 11.34 15.33 -12.92
C ASP A 170 12.05 15.31 -11.55
N PRO A 171 11.89 14.22 -10.74
CA PRO A 171 12.50 14.16 -9.42
C PRO A 171 14.00 13.86 -9.53
N PRO A 172 14.85 14.51 -8.69
CA PRO A 172 16.28 14.29 -8.73
C PRO A 172 16.69 12.88 -8.31
N MET A 173 17.89 12.45 -8.71
CA MET A 173 18.48 11.15 -8.37
C MET A 173 19.26 11.16 -7.07
N LYS A 174 19.52 12.34 -6.46
CA LYS A 174 20.31 12.51 -5.24
C LYS A 174 19.60 13.47 -4.27
N GLY A 175 20.02 13.44 -3.01
CA GLY A 175 19.45 14.24 -1.94
C GLY A 175 20.28 15.43 -1.46
N ASP A 176 21.30 15.88 -2.21
CA ASP A 176 22.09 17.06 -1.85
C ASP A 176 21.31 18.38 -2.04
N GLN A 177 21.87 19.50 -1.57
CA GLN A 177 21.20 20.79 -1.59
C GLN A 177 20.83 21.26 -3.01
N THR A 178 21.67 21.03 -4.01
CA THR A 178 21.38 21.42 -5.41
C THR A 178 20.17 20.64 -5.94
N ASN A 179 20.09 19.36 -5.62
CA ASN A 179 18.97 18.50 -5.99
C ASN A 179 17.70 18.88 -5.21
N LEU A 180 17.81 19.30 -3.95
CA LEU A 180 16.68 19.82 -3.19
C LEU A 180 16.12 21.11 -3.81
N ASP A 181 17.00 22.04 -4.21
CA ASP A 181 16.57 23.28 -4.85
C ASP A 181 15.90 23.03 -6.21
N TYR A 182 16.41 22.07 -6.97
CA TYR A 182 15.79 21.61 -8.21
C TYR A 182 14.40 20.99 -7.95
N TYR A 183 14.31 20.11 -6.97
CA TYR A 183 13.04 19.47 -6.59
C TYR A 183 11.99 20.50 -6.16
N LYS A 184 12.39 21.48 -5.36
CA LYS A 184 11.53 22.61 -4.98
C LYS A 184 11.00 23.36 -6.20
N ALA A 185 11.88 23.66 -7.17
CA ALA A 185 11.48 24.36 -8.40
C ALA A 185 10.48 23.54 -9.22
N GLN A 186 10.70 22.22 -9.34
CA GLN A 186 9.76 21.32 -10.01
C GLN A 186 8.40 21.29 -9.31
N LEU A 187 8.36 21.10 -8.00
CA LEU A 187 7.11 21.06 -7.22
C LEU A 187 6.39 22.40 -7.24
N LYS A 188 7.14 23.53 -7.13
CA LYS A 188 6.53 24.86 -7.22
C LYS A 188 5.80 25.04 -8.54
N LEU A 189 6.50 24.81 -9.67
CA LEU A 189 5.97 25.06 -11.01
C LEU A 189 4.87 24.06 -11.41
N LYS A 190 5.08 22.77 -11.10
CA LYS A 190 4.26 21.68 -11.65
C LYS A 190 3.12 21.23 -10.71
N VAL A 191 3.20 21.55 -9.43
CA VAL A 191 2.18 21.20 -8.43
C VAL A 191 1.55 22.45 -7.86
N VAL A 192 2.30 23.27 -7.12
CA VAL A 192 1.75 24.38 -6.33
C VAL A 192 1.11 25.44 -7.23
N ASP A 193 1.84 25.94 -8.26
CA ASP A 193 1.32 26.94 -9.17
C ASP A 193 0.15 26.39 -9.99
N LYS A 194 0.21 25.12 -10.40
CA LYS A 194 -0.90 24.48 -11.10
C LYS A 194 -2.18 24.37 -10.27
N LEU A 195 -2.09 24.03 -8.99
CA LEU A 195 -3.25 24.00 -8.10
C LEU A 195 -3.87 25.39 -7.93
N HIS A 196 -3.03 26.42 -7.82
CA HIS A 196 -3.50 27.79 -7.73
C HIS A 196 -4.15 28.26 -9.04
N ASP A 197 -3.47 28.09 -10.17
CA ASP A 197 -3.89 28.64 -11.47
C ASP A 197 -5.13 27.93 -12.02
N GLU A 198 -5.23 26.62 -11.89
CA GLU A 198 -6.33 25.83 -12.47
C GLU A 198 -7.58 25.78 -11.57
N TYR A 199 -7.38 25.81 -10.25
CA TYR A 199 -8.48 25.59 -9.29
C TYR A 199 -8.63 26.69 -8.25
N GLY A 200 -7.75 27.70 -8.22
CA GLY A 200 -7.80 28.78 -7.24
C GLY A 200 -7.52 28.31 -5.80
N ILE A 201 -6.81 27.20 -5.63
CA ILE A 201 -6.49 26.65 -4.31
C ILE A 201 -5.56 27.61 -3.55
N ASP A 202 -5.83 27.82 -2.26
CA ASP A 202 -4.94 28.55 -1.37
C ASP A 202 -3.65 27.75 -1.14
N THR A 203 -2.57 28.27 -1.69
CA THR A 203 -1.22 27.70 -1.58
C THR A 203 -0.32 28.51 -0.63
N SER A 204 -0.91 29.27 0.28
CA SER A 204 -0.20 30.04 1.31
C SER A 204 0.56 29.13 2.29
N ASP A 205 1.57 29.70 2.96
CA ASP A 205 2.30 28.99 4.02
C ASP A 205 1.35 28.49 5.13
N ALA A 206 0.31 29.24 5.45
CA ALA A 206 -0.70 28.86 6.43
C ALA A 206 -1.51 27.62 5.99
N ALA A 207 -1.93 27.55 4.72
CA ALA A 207 -2.63 26.40 4.16
C ALA A 207 -1.72 25.16 4.15
N MET A 208 -0.44 25.32 3.80
CA MET A 208 0.53 24.23 3.82
C MET A 208 0.85 23.75 5.24
N ARG A 209 0.91 24.63 6.24
CA ARG A 209 1.05 24.24 7.66
C ARG A 209 -0.13 23.39 8.12
N LYS A 210 -1.34 23.76 7.73
CA LYS A 210 -2.53 22.96 8.03
C LYS A 210 -2.45 21.56 7.42
N ALA A 211 -2.02 21.46 6.15
CA ALA A 211 -1.82 20.18 5.49
C ALA A 211 -0.73 19.32 6.18
N ILE A 212 0.35 19.95 6.68
CA ILE A 212 1.38 19.26 7.48
C ILE A 212 0.78 18.72 8.79
N GLU A 213 -0.03 19.51 9.49
CA GLU A 213 -0.69 19.06 10.73
C GLU A 213 -1.56 17.83 10.47
N ASP A 214 -2.38 17.86 9.41
CA ASP A 214 -3.26 16.75 9.04
C ASP A 214 -2.46 15.50 8.63
N HIS A 215 -1.39 15.67 7.83
CA HIS A 215 -0.46 14.61 7.49
C HIS A 215 0.18 13.98 8.74
N ASN A 216 0.71 14.81 9.65
CA ASN A 216 1.37 14.36 10.86
C ASN A 216 0.43 13.58 11.77
N GLU A 217 -0.84 13.96 11.82
CA GLU A 217 -1.83 13.28 12.64
C GLU A 217 -2.16 11.89 12.08
N ILE A 218 -2.40 11.76 10.77
CA ILE A 218 -2.59 10.47 10.11
C ILE A 218 -1.34 9.59 10.27
N SER A 219 -0.14 10.15 10.03
CA SER A 219 1.14 9.45 10.21
C SER A 219 1.30 8.90 11.63
N ARG A 220 0.94 9.69 12.64
CA ARG A 220 0.97 9.27 14.06
C ARG A 220 0.04 8.09 14.29
N ILE A 221 -1.22 8.19 13.87
CA ILE A 221 -2.22 7.13 14.07
C ILE A 221 -1.77 5.82 13.41
N ILE A 222 -1.35 5.85 12.15
CA ILE A 222 -0.90 4.66 11.42
C ILE A 222 0.36 4.06 12.06
N THR A 223 1.31 4.90 12.51
CA THR A 223 2.51 4.43 13.20
C THR A 223 2.18 3.76 14.54
N GLU A 224 1.26 4.34 15.33
CA GLU A 224 0.81 3.75 16.59
C GLU A 224 0.11 2.41 16.34
N ILE A 225 -0.80 2.32 15.37
CA ILE A 225 -1.43 1.05 14.96
C ILE A 225 -0.37 0.02 14.53
N GLY A 226 0.58 0.41 13.70
CA GLY A 226 1.66 -0.46 13.23
C GLY A 226 2.54 -1.00 14.37
N ASN A 227 2.73 -0.22 15.43
CA ASN A 227 3.56 -0.59 16.58
C ASN A 227 2.98 -1.76 17.40
N PHE A 228 1.67 -2.02 17.34
CA PHE A 228 1.09 -3.20 18.00
C PHE A 228 1.68 -4.52 17.46
N ARG A 229 2.24 -4.54 16.25
CA ARG A 229 2.93 -5.69 15.68
C ARG A 229 4.32 -5.97 16.31
N LYS A 230 4.86 -5.06 17.15
CA LYS A 230 6.13 -5.26 17.88
C LYS A 230 6.03 -6.23 19.05
N ALA A 231 4.83 -6.51 19.53
CA ALA A 231 4.59 -7.44 20.62
C ALA A 231 5.06 -8.86 20.27
N ASP A 232 5.38 -9.67 21.30
CA ASP A 232 5.70 -11.08 21.08
C ASP A 232 4.49 -11.83 20.54
N ASN A 233 3.30 -11.53 21.04
CA ASN A 233 2.02 -11.99 20.52
C ASN A 233 1.19 -10.76 20.13
N PRO A 234 1.25 -10.30 18.87
CA PRO A 234 0.51 -9.14 18.40
C PRO A 234 -1.00 -9.37 18.41
N ASN A 235 -1.76 -8.31 18.68
CA ASN A 235 -3.22 -8.30 18.64
C ASN A 235 -3.78 -7.73 17.31
N ILE A 236 -2.94 -7.54 16.30
CA ILE A 236 -3.29 -7.14 14.93
C ILE A 236 -2.41 -7.94 13.97
N THR A 237 -3.00 -8.45 12.89
CA THR A 237 -2.28 -9.17 11.82
C THR A 237 -1.64 -8.19 10.83
N GLY A 238 -0.70 -8.67 10.02
CA GLY A 238 -0.13 -7.89 8.92
C GLY A 238 -1.17 -7.58 7.84
N TYR A 239 -2.13 -8.50 7.61
CA TYR A 239 -3.26 -8.27 6.70
C TYR A 239 -4.15 -7.12 7.16
N GLU A 240 -4.60 -7.14 8.43
CA GLU A 240 -5.42 -6.06 9.00
C GLU A 240 -4.71 -4.72 8.90
N PHE A 241 -3.42 -4.68 9.25
CA PHE A 241 -2.63 -3.46 9.15
C PHE A 241 -2.51 -2.97 7.69
N HIS A 242 -2.26 -3.86 6.75
CA HIS A 242 -2.15 -3.50 5.32
C HIS A 242 -3.45 -2.88 4.79
N VAL A 243 -4.62 -3.42 5.17
CA VAL A 243 -5.92 -2.85 4.84
C VAL A 243 -6.05 -1.42 5.41
N ILE A 244 -5.72 -1.24 6.71
CA ILE A 244 -5.77 0.06 7.39
C ILE A 244 -4.82 1.07 6.74
N GLU A 245 -3.63 0.65 6.41
CA GLU A 245 -2.62 1.47 5.77
C GLU A 245 -3.05 1.95 4.39
N LEU A 246 -3.63 1.08 3.57
CA LEU A 246 -4.11 1.43 2.24
C LEU A 246 -5.26 2.44 2.29
N VAL A 247 -6.26 2.28 3.17
CA VAL A 247 -7.38 3.24 3.24
C VAL A 247 -6.89 4.63 3.62
N SER A 248 -5.81 4.75 4.39
CA SER A 248 -5.22 6.05 4.72
C SER A 248 -4.58 6.77 3.52
N GLN A 249 -4.30 6.06 2.42
CA GLN A 249 -3.69 6.62 1.21
C GLN A 249 -4.69 6.87 0.07
N VAL A 250 -5.85 6.21 0.11
CA VAL A 250 -6.83 6.27 -0.98
C VAL A 250 -8.14 6.98 -0.60
N CYS A 251 -8.30 7.33 0.67
CA CYS A 251 -9.47 8.06 1.17
C CYS A 251 -9.09 9.47 1.61
N PRO A 252 -10.02 10.45 1.54
CA PRO A 252 -9.80 11.77 2.12
C PRO A 252 -9.48 11.67 3.62
N HIS A 253 -8.40 12.29 4.05
CA HIS A 253 -7.84 12.14 5.41
C HIS A 253 -8.84 12.48 6.52
N ASP A 254 -9.56 13.59 6.37
CA ASP A 254 -10.56 14.05 7.34
C ASP A 254 -11.75 13.10 7.47
N LEU A 255 -12.14 12.42 6.38
CA LEU A 255 -13.27 11.48 6.38
C LEU A 255 -12.88 10.11 6.92
N ILE A 256 -11.65 9.63 6.66
CA ILE A 256 -11.21 8.32 7.14
C ILE A 256 -10.65 8.37 8.58
N LYS A 257 -10.13 9.51 9.01
CA LYS A 257 -9.48 9.68 10.32
C LYS A 257 -10.32 9.21 11.51
N PRO A 258 -11.62 9.55 11.64
CA PRO A 258 -12.42 9.09 12.78
C PRO A 258 -12.45 7.55 12.91
N TYR A 259 -12.51 6.85 11.80
CA TYR A 259 -12.48 5.37 11.79
C TYR A 259 -11.11 4.81 12.18
N LEU A 260 -10.03 5.49 11.76
CA LEU A 260 -8.66 5.12 12.14
C LEU A 260 -8.43 5.33 13.65
N GLU A 261 -8.95 6.42 14.22
CA GLU A 261 -8.90 6.71 15.65
C GLU A 261 -9.68 5.66 16.46
N GLU A 262 -10.92 5.32 16.05
CA GLU A 262 -11.69 4.27 16.69
C GLU A 262 -10.97 2.92 16.63
N THR A 263 -10.33 2.59 15.51
CA THR A 263 -9.54 1.36 15.35
C THR A 263 -8.32 1.36 16.29
N LEU A 264 -7.64 2.50 16.42
CA LEU A 264 -6.52 2.65 17.37
C LEU A 264 -6.98 2.42 18.82
N GLU A 265 -8.11 2.99 19.23
CA GLU A 265 -8.67 2.79 20.56
C GLU A 265 -9.11 1.34 20.79
N GLU A 266 -9.69 0.68 19.79
CA GLU A 266 -10.04 -0.74 19.86
C GLU A 266 -8.78 -1.60 20.09
N LEU A 267 -7.68 -1.33 19.38
CA LEU A 267 -6.43 -2.08 19.52
C LEU A 267 -5.79 -1.94 20.88
N LYS A 268 -5.99 -0.84 21.60
CA LYS A 268 -5.49 -0.67 22.97
C LYS A 268 -6.13 -1.64 23.96
N THR A 269 -7.30 -2.15 23.66
CA THR A 269 -8.09 -3.05 24.54
C THR A 269 -8.30 -4.45 23.95
N ARG A 270 -7.99 -4.66 22.67
CA ARG A 270 -8.12 -5.94 22.00
C ARG A 270 -7.07 -6.92 22.51
N GLU A 271 -7.54 -8.02 23.09
CA GLU A 271 -6.65 -9.09 23.55
C GLU A 271 -6.07 -9.86 22.36
N PRO A 272 -4.79 -10.25 22.41
CA PRO A 272 -4.21 -11.14 21.39
C PRO A 272 -4.78 -12.56 21.51
N GLU A 273 -4.52 -13.37 20.49
CA GLU A 273 -4.80 -14.81 20.57
C GLU A 273 -4.10 -15.45 21.76
N ALA A 274 -4.70 -16.49 22.35
CA ALA A 274 -4.10 -17.20 23.47
C ALA A 274 -2.74 -17.82 23.14
N GLU A 275 -2.57 -18.25 21.89
CA GLU A 275 -1.30 -18.73 21.34
C GLU A 275 -1.01 -17.96 20.05
N PHE A 276 0.23 -17.59 19.81
CA PHE A 276 0.65 -16.98 18.55
C PHE A 276 0.42 -17.95 17.40
N PRO A 277 -0.46 -17.67 16.43
CA PRO A 277 -0.92 -18.66 15.45
C PRO A 277 0.08 -18.87 14.31
N PHE A 278 1.13 -18.06 14.21
CA PHE A 278 2.10 -18.09 13.12
C PHE A 278 3.38 -18.79 13.56
N ARG A 279 4.07 -19.40 12.58
CA ARG A 279 5.33 -20.14 12.78
C ARG A 279 6.56 -19.24 12.70
N ALA A 280 6.44 -18.09 12.05
CA ALA A 280 7.52 -17.14 11.88
C ALA A 280 6.98 -15.70 11.75
N LYS A 281 7.84 -14.73 12.04
CA LYS A 281 7.63 -13.30 11.82
C LYS A 281 8.50 -12.82 10.67
N VAL A 282 7.94 -12.05 9.75
CA VAL A 282 8.68 -11.56 8.58
C VAL A 282 8.48 -10.07 8.35
N VAL A 283 9.52 -9.42 7.82
CA VAL A 283 9.41 -8.08 7.23
C VAL A 283 9.14 -8.23 5.74
N LEU A 284 8.13 -7.55 5.22
CA LEU A 284 7.84 -7.49 3.79
C LEU A 284 8.44 -6.20 3.19
N VAL A 285 9.34 -6.37 2.23
CA VAL A 285 10.01 -5.26 1.52
C VAL A 285 9.72 -5.40 0.04
N GLY A 286 9.51 -4.29 -0.66
CA GLY A 286 9.31 -4.43 -2.10
C GLY A 286 8.84 -3.17 -2.82
N SER A 287 8.33 -3.40 -4.01
CA SER A 287 7.84 -2.40 -4.94
C SER A 287 6.37 -2.02 -4.66
N GLU A 288 5.50 -2.13 -5.65
CA GLU A 288 4.08 -1.79 -5.52
C GLU A 288 3.29 -2.99 -4.98
N VAL A 289 3.02 -2.97 -3.68
CA VAL A 289 2.18 -3.96 -3.00
C VAL A 289 0.92 -3.24 -2.49
N ASP A 290 -0.07 -3.10 -3.36
CA ASP A 290 -1.32 -2.38 -3.11
C ASP A 290 -2.55 -3.30 -2.96
N ASP A 291 -2.32 -4.62 -2.89
CA ASP A 291 -3.36 -5.62 -2.71
C ASP A 291 -3.13 -6.38 -1.39
N PRO A 292 -4.01 -6.20 -0.37
CA PRO A 292 -3.89 -6.89 0.91
C PRO A 292 -3.94 -8.42 0.80
N GLU A 293 -4.54 -8.97 -0.24
CA GLU A 293 -4.59 -10.42 -0.48
C GLU A 293 -3.17 -11.02 -0.64
N PHE A 294 -2.18 -10.22 -1.04
CA PHE A 294 -0.79 -10.67 -1.08
C PHE A 294 -0.23 -10.90 0.34
N THR A 295 -0.48 -9.99 1.26
CA THR A 295 -0.11 -10.16 2.68
C THR A 295 -0.86 -11.34 3.30
N LYS A 296 -2.16 -11.46 3.03
CA LYS A 296 -2.98 -12.59 3.46
C LYS A 296 -2.47 -13.93 2.91
N LEU A 297 -1.98 -13.96 1.68
CA LEU A 297 -1.35 -15.14 1.10
C LEU A 297 -0.10 -15.56 1.91
N ILE A 298 0.77 -14.62 2.27
CA ILE A 298 1.95 -14.88 3.11
C ILE A 298 1.50 -15.44 4.46
N GLU A 299 0.55 -14.80 5.11
CA GLU A 299 0.05 -15.18 6.44
C GLU A 299 -0.65 -16.54 6.41
N SER A 300 -1.37 -16.86 5.34
CA SER A 300 -1.97 -18.19 5.14
C SER A 300 -0.94 -19.32 4.99
N CYS A 301 0.32 -19.00 4.75
CA CYS A 301 1.44 -19.95 4.71
C CYS A 301 2.07 -20.16 6.10
N GLY A 302 1.68 -19.36 7.10
CA GLY A 302 2.13 -19.50 8.48
C GLY A 302 3.19 -18.49 8.92
N ALA A 303 3.43 -17.40 8.17
CA ALA A 303 4.27 -16.29 8.63
C ALA A 303 3.42 -15.03 8.83
N MET A 304 3.62 -14.32 9.94
CA MET A 304 3.02 -13.02 10.16
C MET A 304 3.90 -11.91 9.56
N VAL A 305 3.30 -10.99 8.81
CA VAL A 305 3.98 -9.78 8.34
C VAL A 305 3.95 -8.73 9.47
N VAL A 306 5.02 -8.69 10.25
CA VAL A 306 5.10 -7.81 11.43
C VAL A 306 5.57 -6.40 11.11
N ALA A 307 6.27 -6.20 10.00
CA ALA A 307 6.66 -4.89 9.50
C ALA A 307 6.73 -4.91 7.98
N ASP A 308 6.64 -3.76 7.40
CA ASP A 308 6.63 -3.59 5.95
C ASP A 308 7.46 -2.38 5.52
N ARG A 309 7.93 -2.44 4.27
CA ARG A 309 8.63 -1.37 3.60
C ARG A 309 8.50 -1.50 2.10
N TYR A 310 7.36 -1.14 1.57
CA TYR A 310 7.05 -1.12 0.14
C TYR A 310 6.33 0.19 -0.23
N CYS A 311 6.15 0.46 -1.51
CA CYS A 311 5.68 1.78 -1.97
C CYS A 311 4.28 2.16 -1.46
N PHE A 312 3.37 1.21 -1.28
CA PHE A 312 2.04 1.43 -0.67
C PHE A 312 2.00 1.13 0.83
N GLY A 313 3.13 0.84 1.44
CA GLY A 313 3.26 0.48 2.84
C GLY A 313 3.70 1.63 3.74
N SER A 314 4.23 1.28 4.89
CA SER A 314 4.83 2.19 5.88
C SER A 314 6.02 2.99 5.31
N PHE A 315 6.58 2.54 4.22
CA PHE A 315 7.44 3.31 3.35
C PHE A 315 6.63 3.85 2.18
N PRO A 316 6.90 5.05 1.76
CA PRO A 316 7.61 6.11 2.47
C PRO A 316 6.61 7.08 3.13
N GLY A 317 7.05 7.90 4.05
CA GLY A 317 6.29 9.08 4.47
C GLY A 317 5.40 8.91 5.69
N ARG A 318 5.67 7.91 6.50
CA ARG A 318 5.00 7.79 7.80
C ARG A 318 5.70 8.59 8.89
N GLU A 319 6.85 9.16 8.60
CA GLU A 319 7.52 10.10 9.50
C GLU A 319 6.82 11.45 9.47
N GLN A 320 6.81 12.12 10.62
CA GLN A 320 6.25 13.44 10.76
C GLN A 320 7.11 14.48 10.03
N ILE A 321 6.45 15.45 9.42
CA ILE A 321 7.09 16.59 8.79
C ILE A 321 7.37 17.63 9.87
N GLU A 322 8.64 17.90 10.14
CA GLU A 322 9.09 18.94 11.07
C GLU A 322 9.44 20.21 10.30
N ILE A 323 8.91 21.35 10.74
CA ILE A 323 9.27 22.66 10.22
C ILE A 323 10.39 23.20 11.12
N ARG A 324 11.57 23.46 10.54
CA ARG A 324 12.73 24.00 11.28
C ARG A 324 12.63 25.51 11.44
N ASP A 325 13.41 26.06 12.36
CA ASP A 325 13.47 27.51 12.57
C ASP A 325 13.85 28.25 11.28
N GLY A 326 13.00 29.20 10.87
CA GLY A 326 13.20 29.98 9.66
C GLY A 326 12.81 29.28 8.36
N GLU A 327 12.30 28.03 8.40
CA GLU A 327 11.87 27.28 7.25
C GLU A 327 10.39 27.56 6.92
N THR A 328 10.06 27.68 5.64
CA THR A 328 8.65 27.73 5.20
C THR A 328 8.04 26.33 5.21
N ALA A 329 6.72 26.22 5.29
CA ALA A 329 6.03 24.93 5.20
C ALA A 329 6.35 24.21 3.88
N PHE A 330 6.42 24.94 2.76
CA PHE A 330 6.80 24.38 1.47
C PHE A 330 8.23 23.78 1.49
N ASP A 331 9.20 24.49 2.07
CA ASP A 331 10.56 23.98 2.18
C ASP A 331 10.65 22.72 3.04
N ALA A 332 9.90 22.70 4.15
CA ALA A 332 9.84 21.53 5.03
C ALA A 332 9.25 20.31 4.32
N ILE A 333 8.16 20.48 3.56
CA ILE A 333 7.55 19.43 2.75
C ILE A 333 8.58 18.89 1.74
N CYS A 334 9.18 19.77 0.95
CA CYS A 334 10.14 19.35 -0.09
C CYS A 334 11.33 18.60 0.49
N ARG A 335 11.90 19.12 1.58
CA ARG A 335 13.01 18.49 2.29
C ARG A 335 12.62 17.11 2.84
N HIS A 336 11.46 17.00 3.47
CA HIS A 336 10.96 15.75 4.01
C HIS A 336 10.85 14.67 2.92
N TYR A 337 10.10 14.94 1.87
CA TYR A 337 9.84 13.96 0.81
C TYR A 337 11.08 13.56 0.03
N LEU A 338 12.04 14.46 -0.16
CA LEU A 338 13.31 14.11 -0.82
C LEU A 338 14.22 13.28 0.08
N HIS A 339 14.39 13.66 1.35
CA HIS A 339 15.34 13.01 2.26
C HIS A 339 14.84 11.66 2.78
N TRP A 340 13.55 11.55 3.09
CA TRP A 340 12.96 10.31 3.56
C TRP A 340 12.60 9.35 2.43
N ASN A 341 12.61 9.81 1.19
CA ASN A 341 12.41 8.93 0.06
C ASN A 341 13.51 7.87 -0.01
N GLN A 342 13.09 6.62 0.08
CA GLN A 342 13.96 5.46 0.07
C GLN A 342 13.70 4.55 -1.13
N CYS A 343 13.17 5.12 -2.23
CA CYS A 343 12.98 4.39 -3.47
C CYS A 343 14.29 3.79 -3.97
N ALA A 344 14.24 2.58 -4.49
CA ALA A 344 15.39 1.90 -5.09
C ALA A 344 15.98 2.67 -6.29
N ARG A 345 15.28 3.67 -6.83
CA ARG A 345 15.79 4.61 -7.84
C ARG A 345 16.99 5.41 -7.36
N PHE A 346 17.09 5.73 -6.07
CA PHE A 346 18.29 6.33 -5.49
C PHE A 346 19.43 5.30 -5.42
N MET A 347 20.42 5.45 -6.29
CA MET A 347 21.53 4.50 -6.44
C MET A 347 22.86 5.03 -5.86
N ASP A 348 22.85 6.16 -5.14
CA ASP A 348 24.04 6.59 -4.40
C ASP A 348 24.26 5.75 -3.14
N GLY A 349 25.53 5.64 -2.72
CA GLY A 349 25.92 4.76 -1.63
C GLY A 349 25.23 5.09 -0.31
N GLU A 350 25.00 6.37 0.00
CA GLU A 350 24.35 6.80 1.22
C GLU A 350 22.88 6.34 1.28
N LYS A 351 22.14 6.49 0.19
CA LYS A 351 20.74 6.06 0.09
C LYS A 351 20.59 4.54 0.09
N ILE A 352 21.51 3.82 -0.56
CA ILE A 352 21.59 2.35 -0.48
C ILE A 352 21.79 1.91 0.98
N ASP A 353 22.77 2.48 1.67
CA ASP A 353 23.03 2.18 3.07
C ASP A 353 21.87 2.55 3.98
N GLN A 354 21.20 3.67 3.73
CA GLN A 354 20.00 4.09 4.47
C GLN A 354 18.90 3.06 4.34
N ARG A 355 18.60 2.58 3.12
CA ARG A 355 17.60 1.54 2.90
C ARG A 355 17.92 0.25 3.64
N HIS A 356 19.16 -0.19 3.59
CA HIS A 356 19.58 -1.41 4.26
C HIS A 356 19.55 -1.30 5.78
N ARG A 357 19.99 -0.15 6.32
CA ARG A 357 19.90 0.12 7.77
C ARG A 357 18.45 0.11 8.24
N GLU A 358 17.53 0.68 7.46
CA GLU A 358 16.12 0.72 7.80
C GLU A 358 15.49 -0.68 7.84
N VAL A 359 15.72 -1.52 6.82
CA VAL A 359 15.23 -2.89 6.84
C VAL A 359 15.82 -3.68 8.03
N LYS A 360 17.12 -3.50 8.30
CA LYS A 360 17.77 -4.11 9.46
C LYS A 360 17.11 -3.65 10.76
N ARG A 361 16.83 -2.34 10.91
CA ARG A 361 16.14 -1.77 12.08
C ARG A 361 14.77 -2.45 12.27
N LEU A 362 13.97 -2.56 11.20
CA LEU A 362 12.67 -3.22 11.25
C LEU A 362 12.77 -4.68 11.69
N VAL A 363 13.73 -5.44 11.17
CA VAL A 363 13.94 -6.84 11.58
C VAL A 363 14.16 -6.94 13.10
N TYR A 364 15.00 -6.08 13.67
CA TYR A 364 15.29 -6.13 15.10
C TYR A 364 14.16 -5.57 15.97
N GLU A 365 13.57 -4.44 15.61
CA GLU A 365 12.50 -3.82 16.38
C GLU A 365 11.23 -4.66 16.44
N PHE A 366 10.89 -5.31 15.33
CA PHE A 366 9.71 -6.17 15.23
C PHE A 366 10.03 -7.65 15.48
N LYS A 367 11.25 -7.97 15.87
CA LYS A 367 11.70 -9.34 16.18
C LYS A 367 11.39 -10.31 15.05
N ALA A 368 11.65 -9.89 13.81
CA ALA A 368 11.39 -10.71 12.63
C ALA A 368 12.47 -11.77 12.44
N ASP A 369 12.07 -12.97 12.01
CA ASP A 369 12.93 -14.11 11.74
C ASP A 369 13.58 -14.04 10.35
N GLY A 370 12.98 -13.26 9.43
CA GLY A 370 13.49 -13.10 8.08
C GLY A 370 12.79 -12.00 7.30
N VAL A 371 13.24 -11.82 6.05
CA VAL A 371 12.74 -10.79 5.13
C VAL A 371 12.18 -11.46 3.87
N ILE A 372 10.99 -11.06 3.47
CA ILE A 372 10.45 -11.35 2.13
C ILE A 372 10.67 -10.11 1.27
N TYR A 373 11.43 -10.28 0.19
CA TYR A 373 11.75 -9.22 -0.74
C TYR A 373 10.96 -9.41 -2.04
N GLU A 374 9.97 -8.56 -2.27
CA GLU A 374 9.11 -8.57 -3.45
C GLU A 374 9.62 -7.60 -4.50
N ASN A 375 9.58 -7.97 -5.76
CA ASN A 375 9.60 -7.01 -6.85
C ASN A 375 8.49 -7.29 -7.85
N MET A 376 7.83 -6.22 -8.29
CA MET A 376 6.93 -6.27 -9.42
C MET A 376 7.72 -6.64 -10.68
N LYS A 377 7.18 -7.56 -11.47
CA LYS A 377 7.81 -7.97 -12.73
C LYS A 377 8.09 -6.76 -13.61
N PHE A 378 9.24 -6.74 -14.24
CA PHE A 378 9.74 -5.61 -15.05
C PHE A 378 10.01 -4.30 -14.28
N CYS A 379 10.01 -4.30 -12.96
CA CYS A 379 10.48 -3.17 -12.19
C CYS A 379 12.02 -3.18 -12.13
N GLU A 380 12.66 -2.28 -12.87
CA GLU A 380 14.13 -2.25 -12.99
C GLU A 380 14.80 -2.00 -11.65
N PHE A 381 14.43 -0.94 -10.96
CA PHE A 381 15.11 -0.51 -9.73
C PHE A 381 14.98 -1.55 -8.61
N TRP A 382 13.78 -2.07 -8.38
CA TRP A 382 13.56 -3.08 -7.36
C TRP A 382 14.18 -4.43 -7.72
N SER A 383 14.34 -4.73 -9.01
CA SER A 383 15.07 -5.94 -9.44
C SER A 383 16.54 -5.89 -9.07
N TYR A 384 17.22 -4.73 -9.23
CA TYR A 384 18.59 -4.54 -8.75
C TYR A 384 18.67 -4.59 -7.24
N GLU A 385 17.81 -3.84 -6.56
CA GLU A 385 17.77 -3.78 -5.10
C GLU A 385 17.55 -5.18 -4.49
N LYS A 386 16.66 -5.99 -5.07
CA LYS A 386 16.41 -7.37 -4.64
C LYS A 386 17.68 -8.23 -4.64
N VAL A 387 18.50 -8.13 -5.69
CA VAL A 387 19.74 -8.91 -5.79
C VAL A 387 20.75 -8.43 -4.76
N LEU A 388 20.92 -7.12 -4.64
CA LEU A 388 21.84 -6.51 -3.69
C LEU A 388 21.46 -6.83 -2.24
N CYS A 389 20.19 -6.63 -1.89
CA CYS A 389 19.69 -6.93 -0.55
C CYS A 389 19.80 -8.41 -0.19
N HIS A 390 19.47 -9.32 -1.13
CA HIS A 390 19.63 -10.75 -0.86
C HIS A 390 21.07 -11.08 -0.48
N HIS A 391 22.05 -10.54 -1.20
CA HIS A 391 23.46 -10.75 -0.88
C HIS A 391 23.82 -10.19 0.50
N ILE A 392 23.50 -8.92 0.75
CA ILE A 392 23.86 -8.23 2.00
C ILE A 392 23.16 -8.87 3.21
N PHE A 393 21.85 -9.04 3.16
CA PHE A 393 21.12 -9.57 4.31
C PHE A 393 21.46 -11.02 4.60
N THR A 394 21.53 -11.87 3.57
CA THR A 394 21.80 -13.29 3.79
C THR A 394 23.26 -13.57 4.11
N ASN A 395 24.22 -13.03 3.33
CA ASN A 395 25.63 -13.40 3.42
C ASN A 395 26.41 -12.54 4.42
N GLU A 396 26.10 -11.25 4.55
CA GLU A 396 26.86 -10.37 5.43
C GLU A 396 26.20 -10.18 6.81
N MET A 397 24.85 -10.10 6.84
CA MET A 397 24.10 -9.86 8.09
C MET A 397 23.52 -11.12 8.73
N GLY A 398 23.53 -12.25 8.01
CA GLY A 398 22.97 -13.52 8.51
C GLY A 398 21.44 -13.53 8.66
N ILE A 399 20.74 -12.56 8.04
CA ILE A 399 19.27 -12.46 8.06
C ILE A 399 18.71 -13.27 6.89
N PRO A 400 17.89 -14.32 7.15
CA PRO A 400 17.26 -15.10 6.09
C PRO A 400 16.41 -14.24 5.19
N THR A 401 16.55 -14.42 3.87
CA THR A 401 15.82 -13.60 2.90
C THR A 401 15.23 -14.45 1.79
N CYS A 402 13.93 -14.32 1.56
CA CYS A 402 13.21 -14.89 0.43
C CYS A 402 12.96 -13.81 -0.62
N THR A 403 13.45 -13.99 -1.84
CA THR A 403 13.19 -13.07 -2.94
C THR A 403 12.13 -13.62 -3.86
N ILE A 404 11.14 -12.82 -4.22
CA ILE A 404 10.07 -13.18 -5.14
C ILE A 404 9.89 -12.13 -6.23
N GLU A 405 9.32 -12.56 -7.35
CA GLU A 405 8.83 -11.71 -8.40
C GLU A 405 7.35 -12.01 -8.64
N LYS A 406 6.52 -10.98 -8.72
CA LYS A 406 5.08 -11.14 -8.95
C LYS A 406 4.56 -10.31 -10.11
N GLU A 407 3.46 -10.74 -10.70
CA GLU A 407 2.58 -9.91 -11.52
C GLU A 407 1.71 -9.02 -10.61
N TYR A 408 0.99 -8.07 -11.20
CA TYR A 408 0.07 -7.22 -10.42
C TYR A 408 -1.07 -8.06 -9.84
N ALA A 409 -1.78 -8.78 -10.68
CA ALA A 409 -2.79 -9.73 -10.23
C ALA A 409 -2.16 -11.01 -9.67
N LEU A 410 -2.72 -11.58 -8.59
CA LEU A 410 -2.23 -12.78 -7.92
C LEU A 410 -2.49 -14.10 -8.67
N GLY A 411 -2.43 -14.09 -10.01
CA GLY A 411 -2.68 -15.27 -10.85
C GLY A 411 -1.77 -16.48 -10.57
N ALA A 412 -0.59 -16.27 -10.01
CA ALA A 412 0.38 -17.32 -9.68
C ALA A 412 0.39 -17.69 -8.18
N ALA A 413 -0.71 -17.51 -7.44
CA ALA A 413 -0.79 -17.70 -6.00
C ALA A 413 -0.28 -19.09 -5.53
N GLY A 414 -0.49 -20.17 -6.30
CA GLY A 414 0.00 -21.49 -5.97
C GLY A 414 1.54 -21.60 -5.94
N GLN A 415 2.23 -21.00 -6.90
CA GLN A 415 3.69 -20.98 -6.94
C GLN A 415 4.27 -20.14 -5.80
N LEU A 416 3.66 -18.98 -5.53
CA LEU A 416 4.06 -18.11 -4.43
C LEU A 416 3.87 -18.83 -3.08
N ARG A 417 2.74 -19.51 -2.88
CA ARG A 417 2.46 -20.32 -1.68
C ARG A 417 3.56 -21.34 -1.42
N THR A 418 3.95 -22.12 -2.42
CA THR A 418 5.02 -23.12 -2.30
C THR A 418 6.34 -22.46 -1.87
N ARG A 419 6.69 -21.30 -2.42
CA ARG A 419 7.92 -20.59 -2.06
C ARG A 419 7.87 -20.04 -0.65
N PHE A 420 6.74 -19.46 -0.23
CA PHE A 420 6.57 -18.97 1.14
C PHE A 420 6.63 -20.10 2.15
N GLN A 421 5.94 -21.23 1.90
CA GLN A 421 5.98 -22.38 2.78
C GLN A 421 7.41 -22.91 2.96
N ALA A 422 8.17 -23.10 1.88
CA ALA A 422 9.56 -23.54 1.96
C ALA A 422 10.45 -22.55 2.73
N PHE A 423 10.22 -21.23 2.56
CA PHE A 423 10.96 -20.22 3.31
C PHE A 423 10.63 -20.28 4.81
N ILE A 424 9.34 -20.35 5.17
CA ILE A 424 8.89 -20.42 6.55
C ILE A 424 9.43 -21.68 7.25
N GLU A 425 9.40 -22.84 6.58
CA GLU A 425 10.00 -24.07 7.08
C GLU A 425 11.51 -23.90 7.36
N SER A 426 12.22 -23.19 6.49
CA SER A 426 13.64 -22.88 6.72
C SER A 426 13.87 -21.98 7.93
N LEU A 427 12.97 -21.04 8.21
CA LEU A 427 13.02 -20.18 9.40
C LEU A 427 12.79 -20.99 10.68
N GLU A 428 11.79 -21.88 10.69
CA GLU A 428 11.53 -22.79 11.84
C GLU A 428 12.74 -23.67 12.16
N ILE A 429 13.35 -24.27 11.13
CA ILE A 429 14.56 -25.08 11.32
C ILE A 429 15.68 -24.24 11.96
N LYS A 430 15.87 -23.01 11.49
CA LYS A 430 16.89 -22.10 12.03
C LYS A 430 16.60 -21.73 13.48
N GLN A 431 15.34 -21.46 13.84
CA GLN A 431 14.92 -21.19 15.22
C GLN A 431 15.22 -22.38 16.15
N ILE A 432 14.89 -23.60 15.73
CA ILE A 432 15.17 -24.83 16.49
C ILE A 432 16.67 -25.03 16.68
N GLN A 433 17.49 -24.76 15.65
CA GLN A 433 18.94 -24.91 15.71
C GLN A 433 19.64 -23.79 16.47
N GLY A 434 19.11 -22.55 16.41
CA GLY A 434 19.69 -21.37 17.07
C GLY A 434 19.24 -21.17 18.51
N GLY A 435 18.22 -21.88 18.97
CA GLY A 435 17.71 -21.87 20.35
C GLY A 435 18.53 -22.72 21.34
N LYS A 436 19.79 -22.96 21.01
CA LYS A 436 20.77 -23.62 21.90
C LYS A 436 21.77 -22.61 22.42
#